data_9fb7310ae0565924d3249ab4fa552412
#
_entry.id   9fb7310ae0565924d3249ab4fa552412
#
_cell.length_a   1.000
_cell.length_b   1.000
_cell.length_c   1.000
_cell.angle_alpha   90.00
_cell.angle_beta   90.00
_cell.angle_gamma   90.00
#
_symmetry.space_group_name_H-M   'P 1'
#
loop_
_entity.id
_entity.type
_entity.pdbx_description
1 polymer ?
#
loop_
_entity_poly.entity_id
_entity_poly.type
_entity_poly.pdbx_seq_one_letter_code
_entity_poly.pdbx_strand_id
1 'polypeptide(L)'
;DRYMIYQNMLLGLLLLAALPGQARETYNFNSCWRIDNQKKTVTLPHAWNEDEAFRVSTYDISTGVVWYRKHFRLPASARGKKVFIEFEGARSAAEVWLNGHKLGISENSIMAFGFDMTPYIKKGDNFIEVKTDNSWKYHEQATGSTFQWASKPFYVNYGGLPKNVWLHVCDDVYQTLPLFSNLGTTGTYVYGYNYDVPSRTATVHVESQVRNDSDEPVAR
;
A
#
# COMPACT_ATOMS: atom_id res chain seq x y z
N ASP A 1 47.81 20.30 -10.61
CA ASP A 1 47.13 19.83 -9.36
C ASP A 1 46.05 20.78 -8.86
N ARG A 2 46.13 22.10 -9.01
CA ARG A 2 45.06 23.04 -8.61
C ARG A 2 43.81 22.95 -9.52
N TYR A 3 43.97 22.63 -10.79
CA TYR A 3 42.82 22.49 -11.72
C TYR A 3 41.96 21.25 -11.46
N MET A 4 42.54 20.15 -11.01
CA MET A 4 41.78 18.94 -10.66
C MET A 4 40.90 19.12 -9.41
N ILE A 5 41.37 19.92 -8.44
CA ILE A 5 40.58 20.18 -7.20
C ILE A 5 39.35 21.04 -7.52
N TYR A 6 39.47 22.03 -8.43
CA TYR A 6 38.31 22.84 -8.84
C TYR A 6 37.30 22.08 -9.67
N GLN A 7 37.74 21.15 -10.53
CA GLN A 7 36.84 20.32 -11.33
C GLN A 7 36.04 19.33 -10.46
N ASN A 8 36.68 18.74 -9.45
CA ASN A 8 36.02 17.85 -8.50
C ASN A 8 35.09 18.60 -7.53
N MET A 9 35.43 19.83 -7.14
CA MET A 9 34.52 20.68 -6.35
C MET A 9 33.29 21.15 -7.15
N LEU A 10 33.46 21.47 -8.45
CA LEU A 10 32.37 21.88 -9.32
C LEU A 10 31.40 20.69 -9.58
N LEU A 11 31.95 19.49 -9.77
CA LEU A 11 31.15 18.27 -9.93
C LEU A 11 30.41 17.93 -8.62
N GLY A 12 31.02 18.09 -7.48
CA GLY A 12 30.40 17.91 -6.17
C GLY A 12 29.28 18.93 -5.89
N LEU A 13 29.47 20.20 -6.26
CA LEU A 13 28.43 21.22 -6.13
C LEU A 13 27.26 21.01 -7.11
N LEU A 14 27.53 20.56 -8.34
CA LEU A 14 26.48 20.22 -9.30
C LEU A 14 25.65 19.00 -8.87
N LEU A 15 26.24 18.01 -8.21
CA LEU A 15 25.52 16.89 -7.62
C LEU A 15 24.67 17.30 -6.40
N LEU A 16 25.10 18.29 -5.62
CA LEU A 16 24.30 18.84 -4.51
C LEU A 16 23.15 19.75 -4.98
N ALA A 17 23.29 20.39 -6.13
CA ALA A 17 22.23 21.23 -6.72
C ALA A 17 21.15 20.40 -7.44
N ALA A 18 21.41 19.11 -7.70
CA ALA A 18 20.50 18.18 -8.34
C ALA A 18 19.90 17.17 -7.33
N LEU A 19 19.64 17.59 -6.08
CA LEU A 19 18.73 16.81 -5.23
C LEU A 19 17.34 16.97 -5.83
N PRO A 20 16.80 15.96 -6.54
CA PRO A 20 15.41 16.02 -6.99
C PRO A 20 14.57 16.15 -5.73
N GLY A 21 13.67 17.12 -5.69
CA GLY A 21 12.60 17.12 -4.71
C GLY A 21 12.02 15.71 -4.68
N GLN A 22 11.77 15.17 -3.51
CA GLN A 22 11.20 13.82 -3.39
C GLN A 22 9.89 13.80 -4.19
N ALA A 23 9.92 13.17 -5.36
CA ALA A 23 8.75 13.06 -6.22
C ALA A 23 7.60 12.28 -5.53
N ARG A 24 7.87 11.65 -4.40
CA ARG A 24 6.92 10.93 -3.55
C ARG A 24 7.29 11.06 -2.08
N GLU A 25 6.31 11.43 -1.28
CA GLU A 25 6.37 11.32 0.18
C GLU A 25 5.56 10.09 0.61
N THR A 26 6.12 9.28 1.50
CA THR A 26 5.46 8.07 2.02
C THR A 26 5.27 8.20 3.53
N TYR A 27 4.04 8.05 3.97
CA TYR A 27 3.67 8.16 5.38
C TYR A 27 3.18 6.83 5.93
N ASN A 28 3.70 6.44 7.10
CA ASN A 28 3.16 5.31 7.84
C ASN A 28 1.76 5.67 8.34
N PHE A 29 0.77 4.83 8.01
CA PHE A 29 -0.63 5.07 8.33
C PHE A 29 -1.20 4.14 9.41
N ASN A 30 -0.35 3.44 10.12
CA ASN A 30 -0.70 2.34 11.02
C ASN A 30 -1.38 2.75 12.33
N SER A 31 -1.13 3.97 12.85
CA SER A 31 -1.61 4.37 14.17
C SER A 31 -3.09 4.76 14.21
N CYS A 32 -3.70 4.67 15.39
CA CYS A 32 -4.99 5.27 15.73
C CYS A 32 -6.19 4.77 14.90
N TRP A 33 -6.25 3.49 14.59
CA TRP A 33 -7.44 2.86 14.03
C TRP A 33 -8.43 2.48 15.12
N ARG A 34 -9.71 2.67 14.87
CA ARG A 34 -10.80 2.21 15.73
C ARG A 34 -11.45 1.00 15.09
N ILE A 35 -11.79 0.01 15.92
CA ILE A 35 -12.50 -1.19 15.48
C ILE A 35 -13.93 -1.13 16.02
N ASP A 36 -14.89 -1.61 15.22
CA ASP A 36 -16.25 -1.80 15.69
C ASP A 36 -16.29 -2.65 16.96
N ASN A 37 -17.17 -2.28 17.86
CA ASN A 37 -17.37 -2.92 19.16
C ASN A 37 -16.21 -2.81 20.15
N GLN A 38 -15.11 -2.17 19.80
CA GLN A 38 -14.03 -1.88 20.74
C GLN A 38 -13.91 -0.37 20.97
N LYS A 39 -13.99 0.05 22.24
CA LYS A 39 -13.74 1.45 22.62
C LYS A 39 -12.26 1.86 22.46
N LYS A 40 -11.40 0.89 22.17
CA LYS A 40 -9.95 1.03 22.11
C LYS A 40 -9.49 1.32 20.70
N THR A 41 -8.51 2.20 20.55
CA THR A 41 -7.75 2.35 19.32
C THR A 41 -6.68 1.29 19.22
N VAL A 42 -6.40 0.85 17.99
CA VAL A 42 -5.34 -0.11 17.67
C VAL A 42 -4.32 0.51 16.74
N THR A 43 -3.13 -0.05 16.74
CA THR A 43 -2.06 0.23 15.79
C THR A 43 -1.87 -0.99 14.91
N LEU A 44 -1.78 -0.78 13.60
CA LEU A 44 -1.50 -1.86 12.65
C LEU A 44 0.01 -2.22 12.67
N PRO A 45 0.38 -3.45 12.35
CA PRO A 45 -0.45 -4.62 12.02
C PRO A 45 -1.36 -5.07 13.16
N HIS A 46 -2.60 -5.46 12.83
CA HIS A 46 -3.56 -5.93 13.81
C HIS A 46 -4.52 -6.97 13.22
N ALA A 47 -4.61 -8.13 13.85
CA ALA A 47 -5.64 -9.11 13.58
C ALA A 47 -6.60 -9.15 14.78
N TRP A 48 -7.90 -8.93 14.52
CA TRP A 48 -8.87 -8.77 15.61
C TRP A 48 -9.13 -10.05 16.43
N ASN A 49 -8.75 -11.21 15.87
CA ASN A 49 -8.90 -12.54 16.48
C ASN A 49 -7.54 -13.21 16.78
N GLU A 50 -6.45 -12.46 16.86
CA GLU A 50 -5.09 -13.03 17.03
C GLU A 50 -4.92 -13.80 18.33
N ASP A 51 -5.54 -13.34 19.40
CA ASP A 51 -5.49 -13.99 20.72
C ASP A 51 -6.08 -15.41 20.70
N GLU A 52 -7.00 -15.69 19.80
CA GLU A 52 -7.66 -16.99 19.70
C GLU A 52 -6.73 -18.06 19.12
N ALA A 53 -5.75 -17.68 18.32
CA ALA A 53 -4.82 -18.61 17.69
C ALA A 53 -4.06 -19.51 18.69
N PHE A 54 -3.96 -19.06 19.95
CA PHE A 54 -3.28 -19.78 21.03
C PHE A 54 -4.24 -20.45 22.03
N ARG A 55 -5.56 -20.28 21.84
CA ARG A 55 -6.57 -20.72 22.81
C ARG A 55 -7.56 -21.74 22.25
N VAL A 56 -7.80 -21.68 20.94
CA VAL A 56 -8.76 -22.56 20.27
C VAL A 56 -8.12 -23.28 19.11
N SER A 57 -8.78 -24.33 18.60
CA SER A 57 -8.31 -25.00 17.41
C SER A 57 -8.52 -24.09 16.16
N THR A 58 -7.80 -24.39 15.09
CA THR A 58 -7.98 -23.68 13.80
C THR A 58 -9.38 -23.77 13.23
N TYR A 59 -10.16 -24.76 13.67
CA TYR A 59 -11.58 -24.91 13.30
C TYR A 59 -12.52 -23.94 14.03
N ASP A 60 -12.14 -23.54 15.23
CA ASP A 60 -13.00 -22.82 16.18
C ASP A 60 -12.66 -21.33 16.25
N ILE A 61 -11.65 -20.88 15.48
CA ILE A 61 -11.27 -19.47 15.45
C ILE A 61 -12.44 -18.62 14.93
N SER A 62 -12.70 -17.51 15.58
CA SER A 62 -13.77 -16.58 15.22
C SER A 62 -13.53 -15.98 13.84
N THR A 63 -14.59 -15.94 13.04
CA THR A 63 -14.60 -15.34 11.71
C THR A 63 -15.80 -14.41 11.54
N GLY A 64 -15.69 -13.42 10.68
CA GLY A 64 -16.79 -12.48 10.45
C GLY A 64 -16.33 -11.15 9.88
N VAL A 65 -17.25 -10.20 9.93
CA VAL A 65 -17.04 -8.85 9.43
C VAL A 65 -16.61 -7.94 10.57
N VAL A 66 -15.50 -7.22 10.36
CA VAL A 66 -15.01 -6.20 11.29
C VAL A 66 -14.62 -4.94 10.53
N TRP A 67 -15.05 -3.79 11.04
CA TRP A 67 -14.74 -2.50 10.47
C TRP A 67 -13.57 -1.85 11.20
N TYR A 68 -12.62 -1.34 10.41
CA TYR A 68 -11.53 -0.48 10.84
C TYR A 68 -11.82 0.93 10.37
N ARG A 69 -11.76 1.92 11.26
CA ARG A 69 -12.09 3.32 10.96
C ARG A 69 -11.03 4.26 11.48
N LYS A 70 -10.77 5.32 10.72
CA LYS A 70 -9.79 6.33 11.13
C LYS A 70 -10.14 7.69 10.59
N HIS A 71 -10.05 8.71 11.46
CA HIS A 71 -10.00 10.11 11.08
C HIS A 71 -8.55 10.54 10.88
N PHE A 72 -8.28 11.34 9.85
CA PHE A 72 -6.94 11.83 9.57
C PHE A 72 -6.96 13.15 8.81
N ARG A 73 -5.83 13.87 8.87
CA ARG A 73 -5.58 15.08 8.09
C ARG A 73 -4.29 14.92 7.31
N LEU A 74 -4.29 15.35 6.07
CA LEU A 74 -3.08 15.39 5.27
C LEU A 74 -2.21 16.59 5.67
N PRO A 75 -0.88 16.49 5.56
CA PRO A 75 0.01 17.62 5.72
C PRO A 75 -0.27 18.68 4.65
N ALA A 76 0.12 19.92 4.93
CA ALA A 76 -0.07 21.03 4.00
C ALA A 76 0.65 20.82 2.66
N SER A 77 1.76 20.08 2.66
CA SER A 77 2.55 19.71 1.48
C SER A 77 1.78 18.81 0.50
N ALA A 78 0.73 18.12 0.95
CA ALA A 78 -0.10 17.26 0.10
C ALA A 78 -1.19 18.00 -0.69
N ARG A 79 -1.31 19.33 -0.53
CA ARG A 79 -2.33 20.10 -1.25
C ARG A 79 -2.09 20.10 -2.76
N GLY A 80 -3.12 19.71 -3.52
CA GLY A 80 -3.07 19.66 -4.98
C GLY A 80 -2.20 18.53 -5.53
N LYS A 81 -1.74 17.62 -4.69
CA LYS A 81 -0.95 16.46 -5.09
C LYS A 81 -1.83 15.21 -5.22
N LYS A 82 -1.31 14.20 -5.89
CA LYS A 82 -1.91 12.87 -5.94
C LYS A 82 -1.72 12.18 -4.59
N VAL A 83 -2.76 11.51 -4.13
CA VAL A 83 -2.75 10.79 -2.84
C VAL A 83 -3.24 9.37 -3.07
N PHE A 84 -2.39 8.40 -2.76
CA PHE A 84 -2.73 6.98 -2.83
C PHE A 84 -2.66 6.35 -1.45
N ILE A 85 -3.51 5.35 -1.22
CA ILE A 85 -3.39 4.45 -0.07
C ILE A 85 -2.96 3.09 -0.54
N GLU A 86 -2.02 2.50 0.17
CA GLU A 86 -1.54 1.13 -0.03
C GLU A 86 -1.75 0.32 1.23
N PHE A 87 -2.35 -0.84 1.07
CA PHE A 87 -2.43 -1.88 2.08
C PHE A 87 -1.49 -3.01 1.67
N GLU A 88 -0.55 -3.39 2.52
CA GLU A 88 0.32 -4.54 2.24
C GLU A 88 -0.45 -5.87 2.28
N GLY A 89 -1.66 -5.87 2.78
CA GLY A 89 -2.60 -6.98 2.77
C GLY A 89 -3.72 -6.81 3.78
N ALA A 90 -4.83 -7.50 3.52
CA ALA A 90 -5.97 -7.61 4.43
C ALA A 90 -6.51 -9.04 4.42
N ARG A 91 -7.16 -9.46 5.49
CA ARG A 91 -7.66 -10.85 5.62
C ARG A 91 -9.18 -10.83 5.85
N SER A 92 -9.97 -11.51 4.98
CA SER A 92 -9.60 -12.10 3.69
C SER A 92 -10.01 -11.17 2.55
N ALA A 93 -11.18 -10.55 2.63
CA ALA A 93 -11.64 -9.48 1.77
C ALA A 93 -11.60 -8.14 2.50
N ALA A 94 -11.39 -7.06 1.77
CA ALA A 94 -11.44 -5.70 2.30
C ALA A 94 -12.13 -4.76 1.32
N GLU A 95 -13.20 -4.13 1.77
CA GLU A 95 -13.82 -3.01 1.06
C GLU A 95 -13.38 -1.69 1.72
N VAL A 96 -13.02 -0.71 0.92
CA VAL A 96 -12.46 0.56 1.40
C VAL A 96 -13.33 1.73 0.97
N TRP A 97 -13.65 2.63 1.90
CA TRP A 97 -14.37 3.88 1.67
C TRP A 97 -13.57 5.07 2.19
N LEU A 98 -13.68 6.18 1.50
CA LEU A 98 -13.12 7.46 1.92
C LEU A 98 -14.21 8.53 1.86
N ASN A 99 -14.47 9.19 3.00
CA ASN A 99 -15.46 10.26 3.10
C ASN A 99 -16.87 9.85 2.58
N GLY A 100 -17.24 8.58 2.74
CA GLY A 100 -18.49 7.98 2.27
C GLY A 100 -18.48 7.48 0.82
N HIS A 101 -17.37 7.63 0.09
CA HIS A 101 -17.21 7.13 -1.28
C HIS A 101 -16.47 5.79 -1.27
N LYS A 102 -17.04 4.77 -1.90
CA LYS A 102 -16.37 3.48 -2.06
C LYS A 102 -15.20 3.62 -3.03
N LEU A 103 -13.98 3.35 -2.56
CA LEU A 103 -12.79 3.33 -3.39
C LEU A 103 -12.69 2.01 -4.18
N GLY A 104 -13.05 0.91 -3.54
CA GLY A 104 -13.04 -0.40 -4.17
C GLY A 104 -12.98 -1.55 -3.16
N ILE A 105 -12.66 -2.72 -3.68
CA ILE A 105 -12.54 -3.97 -2.92
C ILE A 105 -11.26 -4.70 -3.31
N SER A 106 -10.65 -5.37 -2.35
CA SER A 106 -9.62 -6.39 -2.56
C SER A 106 -10.14 -7.71 -2.00
N GLU A 107 -10.10 -8.74 -2.82
CA GLU A 107 -10.55 -10.10 -2.47
C GLU A 107 -9.37 -11.09 -2.49
N ASN A 108 -8.14 -10.57 -2.38
CA ASN A 108 -6.93 -11.35 -2.28
C ASN A 108 -6.34 -11.23 -0.88
N SER A 109 -6.36 -12.32 -0.14
CA SER A 109 -6.01 -12.35 1.29
C SER A 109 -4.58 -11.99 1.64
N ILE A 110 -3.65 -11.97 0.70
CA ILE A 110 -2.21 -11.88 0.98
C ILE A 110 -1.45 -10.84 0.17
N MET A 111 -2.00 -10.40 -0.96
CA MET A 111 -1.33 -9.44 -1.82
C MET A 111 -1.59 -8.00 -1.39
N ALA A 112 -0.63 -7.15 -1.69
CA ALA A 112 -0.81 -5.72 -1.55
C ALA A 112 -1.85 -5.20 -2.55
N PHE A 113 -2.59 -4.19 -2.13
CA PHE A 113 -3.58 -3.50 -2.94
C PHE A 113 -3.64 -2.03 -2.54
N GLY A 114 -4.22 -1.20 -3.38
CA GLY A 114 -4.34 0.23 -3.07
C GLY A 114 -5.29 0.95 -3.98
N PHE A 115 -5.56 2.20 -3.63
CA PHE A 115 -6.54 3.04 -4.32
C PHE A 115 -6.04 4.48 -4.47
N ASP A 116 -6.47 5.14 -5.54
CA ASP A 116 -6.34 6.58 -5.70
C ASP A 116 -7.39 7.27 -4.82
N MET A 117 -6.92 8.03 -3.83
CA MET A 117 -7.76 8.80 -2.92
C MET A 117 -7.98 10.23 -3.41
N THR A 118 -7.20 10.68 -4.39
CA THR A 118 -7.15 12.08 -4.86
C THR A 118 -8.53 12.69 -5.11
N PRO A 119 -9.48 11.98 -5.80
CA PRO A 119 -10.78 12.57 -6.11
C PRO A 119 -11.68 12.85 -4.89
N TYR A 120 -11.41 12.18 -3.77
CA TYR A 120 -12.29 12.22 -2.59
C TYR A 120 -11.65 12.82 -1.34
N ILE A 121 -10.39 13.25 -1.42
CA ILE A 121 -9.67 13.93 -0.33
C ILE A 121 -10.24 15.33 -0.10
N LYS A 122 -10.48 15.65 1.17
CA LYS A 122 -10.94 16.96 1.63
C LYS A 122 -9.81 17.77 2.27
N LYS A 123 -9.96 19.12 2.23
CA LYS A 123 -9.12 20.02 3.00
C LYS A 123 -9.47 19.90 4.48
N GLY A 124 -8.82 19.22 5.30
CA GLY A 124 -9.14 19.11 6.74
C GLY A 124 -9.32 17.67 7.14
N ASP A 125 -10.37 17.38 7.88
CA ASP A 125 -10.64 16.06 8.39
C ASP A 125 -11.17 15.13 7.30
N ASN A 126 -10.52 13.98 7.17
CA ASN A 126 -10.90 12.89 6.29
C ASN A 126 -11.25 11.67 7.14
N PHE A 127 -12.20 10.89 6.65
CA PHE A 127 -12.64 9.67 7.32
C PHE A 127 -12.52 8.48 6.39
N ILE A 128 -11.69 7.51 6.77
CA ILE A 128 -11.51 6.26 6.04
C ILE A 128 -12.13 5.11 6.82
N GLU A 129 -12.78 4.21 6.10
CA GLU A 129 -13.38 3.00 6.60
C GLU A 129 -12.93 1.81 5.79
N VAL A 130 -12.58 0.72 6.46
CA VAL A 130 -12.19 -0.54 5.85
C VAL A 130 -13.03 -1.64 6.48
N LYS A 131 -13.91 -2.23 5.68
CA LYS A 131 -14.68 -3.42 6.06
C LYS A 131 -13.85 -4.65 5.71
N THR A 132 -13.39 -5.38 6.72
CA THR A 132 -12.70 -6.65 6.52
C THR A 132 -13.68 -7.81 6.77
N ASP A 133 -13.56 -8.87 5.97
CA ASP A 133 -14.37 -10.08 6.11
C ASP A 133 -13.49 -11.32 5.93
N ASN A 134 -13.35 -12.12 7.00
CA ASN A 134 -12.65 -13.40 6.97
C ASN A 134 -13.59 -14.59 7.16
N SER A 135 -14.87 -14.42 6.87
CA SER A 135 -15.88 -15.48 7.00
C SER A 135 -15.58 -16.67 6.10
N TRP A 136 -15.71 -17.89 6.63
CA TRP A 136 -15.58 -19.12 5.82
C TRP A 136 -16.61 -19.22 4.69
N LYS A 137 -17.72 -18.50 4.82
CA LYS A 137 -18.80 -18.46 3.84
C LYS A 137 -18.73 -17.25 2.90
N TYR A 138 -17.63 -16.50 2.93
CA TYR A 138 -17.46 -15.38 2.01
C TYR A 138 -17.40 -15.87 0.56
N HIS A 139 -18.16 -15.21 -0.30
CA HIS A 139 -18.14 -15.42 -1.75
C HIS A 139 -17.55 -14.19 -2.42
N GLU A 140 -16.57 -14.39 -3.28
CA GLU A 140 -15.97 -13.32 -4.07
C GLU A 140 -17.04 -12.66 -4.95
N GLN A 141 -17.08 -11.35 -4.98
CA GLN A 141 -18.07 -10.58 -5.75
C GLN A 141 -17.91 -10.81 -7.26
N ALA A 142 -16.67 -10.98 -7.73
CA ALA A 142 -16.39 -11.16 -9.15
C ALA A 142 -16.77 -12.55 -9.67
N THR A 143 -16.62 -13.60 -8.88
CA THR A 143 -16.76 -15.00 -9.34
C THR A 143 -17.93 -15.74 -8.70
N GLY A 144 -18.45 -15.25 -7.57
CA GLY A 144 -19.41 -15.98 -6.73
C GLY A 144 -18.83 -17.20 -6.03
N SER A 145 -17.53 -17.43 -6.14
CA SER A 145 -16.84 -18.57 -5.55
C SER A 145 -16.38 -18.26 -4.13
N THR A 146 -16.26 -19.30 -3.30
CA THR A 146 -15.55 -19.16 -2.01
C THR A 146 -14.06 -18.98 -2.25
N PHE A 147 -13.36 -18.34 -1.31
CA PHE A 147 -11.91 -18.24 -1.41
C PHE A 147 -11.25 -19.61 -1.58
N GLN A 148 -10.28 -19.70 -2.47
CA GLN A 148 -9.49 -20.93 -2.70
C GLN A 148 -8.85 -21.47 -1.42
N TRP A 149 -8.53 -20.59 -0.48
CA TRP A 149 -7.87 -20.88 0.79
C TRP A 149 -8.84 -20.96 1.97
N ALA A 150 -10.15 -21.04 1.71
CA ALA A 150 -11.18 -21.11 2.75
C ALA A 150 -11.34 -22.50 3.36
N SER A 151 -10.45 -23.44 3.12
CA SER A 151 -10.55 -24.78 3.70
C SER A 151 -9.98 -24.80 5.12
N LYS A 152 -10.84 -25.08 6.08
CA LYS A 152 -10.43 -25.53 7.40
C LYS A 152 -9.73 -26.88 7.27
N PRO A 153 -8.67 -27.16 7.93
CA PRO A 153 -7.86 -26.50 8.96
C PRO A 153 -6.48 -26.05 8.46
N PHE A 154 -6.35 -25.69 7.22
CA PHE A 154 -5.05 -25.48 6.56
C PHE A 154 -4.21 -24.39 7.22
N TYR A 155 -4.85 -23.36 7.79
CA TYR A 155 -4.17 -22.26 8.45
C TYR A 155 -5.07 -21.55 9.47
N VAL A 156 -4.44 -20.73 10.34
CA VAL A 156 -5.17 -19.83 11.22
C VAL A 156 -5.79 -18.71 10.40
N ASN A 157 -7.12 -18.62 10.40
CA ASN A 157 -7.86 -17.62 9.65
C ASN A 157 -7.92 -16.29 10.41
N TYR A 158 -6.80 -15.58 10.44
CA TYR A 158 -6.76 -14.22 10.99
C TYR A 158 -7.67 -13.29 10.22
N GLY A 159 -8.33 -12.37 10.91
CA GLY A 159 -9.17 -11.34 10.31
C GLY A 159 -8.62 -9.94 10.60
N GLY A 160 -8.79 -9.02 9.65
CA GLY A 160 -8.42 -7.62 9.83
C GLY A 160 -7.30 -7.12 8.92
N LEU A 161 -6.46 -6.24 9.45
CA LEU A 161 -5.35 -5.60 8.75
C LEU A 161 -4.01 -6.05 9.34
N PRO A 162 -3.55 -7.28 9.03
CA PRO A 162 -2.38 -7.89 9.66
C PRO A 162 -1.05 -7.43 9.07
N LYS A 163 -1.05 -6.40 8.22
CA LYS A 163 0.14 -5.79 7.61
C LYS A 163 0.04 -4.26 7.65
N ASN A 164 1.11 -3.59 7.20
CA ASN A 164 1.18 -2.14 7.22
C ASN A 164 0.22 -1.51 6.21
N VAL A 165 -0.10 -0.25 6.49
CA VAL A 165 -0.82 0.65 5.58
C VAL A 165 0.01 1.91 5.39
N TRP A 166 0.11 2.36 4.13
CA TRP A 166 0.90 3.50 3.73
C TRP A 166 0.07 4.52 2.97
N LEU A 167 0.35 5.80 3.20
CA LEU A 167 -0.10 6.88 2.34
C LEU A 167 1.07 7.35 1.47
N HIS A 168 0.81 7.51 0.18
CA HIS A 168 1.74 8.07 -0.77
C HIS A 168 1.21 9.39 -1.29
N VAL A 169 2.03 10.43 -1.22
CA VAL A 169 1.74 11.75 -1.76
C VAL A 169 2.73 12.01 -2.88
N CYS A 170 2.23 12.23 -4.08
CA CYS A 170 3.03 12.36 -5.29
C CYS A 170 2.69 13.66 -6.04
N ASP A 171 3.66 14.20 -6.78
CA ASP A 171 3.39 15.20 -7.81
C ASP A 171 2.62 14.57 -8.98
N ASP A 172 2.16 15.37 -9.94
CA ASP A 172 1.41 14.86 -11.11
C ASP A 172 2.27 13.97 -12.03
N VAL A 173 3.59 14.11 -11.95
CA VAL A 173 4.54 13.22 -12.62
C VAL A 173 5.21 12.34 -11.58
N TYR A 174 4.91 11.07 -11.59
CA TYR A 174 5.35 10.14 -10.56
C TYR A 174 5.65 8.74 -11.09
N GLN A 175 6.56 8.05 -10.43
CA GLN A 175 6.71 6.61 -10.57
C GLN A 175 5.49 5.92 -9.97
N THR A 176 4.85 5.01 -10.69
CA THR A 176 3.66 4.32 -10.21
C THR A 176 3.97 3.37 -9.05
N LEU A 177 2.95 2.97 -8.32
CA LEU A 177 3.04 1.95 -7.28
C LEU A 177 2.90 0.55 -7.90
N PRO A 178 3.57 -0.48 -7.37
CA PRO A 178 3.43 -1.86 -7.85
C PRO A 178 2.11 -2.49 -7.37
N LEU A 179 0.97 -1.87 -7.70
CA LEU A 179 -0.37 -2.24 -7.25
C LEU A 179 -1.25 -2.62 -8.44
N PHE A 180 -0.85 -3.67 -9.13
CA PHE A 180 -1.51 -4.09 -10.37
C PHE A 180 -2.98 -4.47 -10.17
N SER A 181 -3.33 -5.11 -9.06
CA SER A 181 -4.68 -5.63 -8.82
C SER A 181 -5.78 -4.55 -8.85
N ASN A 182 -5.50 -3.36 -8.34
CA ASN A 182 -6.49 -2.30 -8.20
C ASN A 182 -6.19 -1.04 -9.03
N LEU A 183 -4.91 -0.70 -9.18
CA LEU A 183 -4.48 0.48 -9.94
C LEU A 183 -4.04 0.17 -11.36
N GLY A 184 -3.80 -1.10 -11.69
CA GLY A 184 -3.26 -1.51 -12.98
C GLY A 184 -1.82 -1.02 -13.21
N THR A 185 -1.08 -0.74 -12.13
CA THR A 185 0.25 -0.14 -12.20
C THR A 185 1.33 -1.14 -11.79
N THR A 186 2.49 -1.08 -12.45
CA THR A 186 3.58 -2.04 -12.28
C THR A 186 4.73 -1.52 -11.42
N GLY A 187 4.85 -0.19 -11.23
CA GLY A 187 5.93 0.39 -10.45
C GLY A 187 7.29 0.15 -11.06
N THR A 188 8.19 -0.41 -10.27
CA THR A 188 9.53 -0.82 -10.72
C THR A 188 9.60 -2.35 -10.73
N TYR A 189 10.02 -2.89 -11.85
CA TYR A 189 10.27 -4.31 -12.04
C TYR A 189 11.77 -4.54 -12.23
N VAL A 190 12.34 -5.44 -11.44
CA VAL A 190 13.78 -5.71 -11.43
C VAL A 190 14.02 -7.21 -11.49
N TYR A 191 14.87 -7.65 -12.42
CA TYR A 191 15.30 -9.05 -12.46
C TYR A 191 16.75 -9.20 -12.94
N GLY A 192 17.39 -10.27 -12.48
CA GLY A 192 18.74 -10.64 -12.92
C GLY A 192 18.71 -11.76 -13.96
N TYR A 193 19.67 -11.75 -14.86
CA TYR A 193 19.90 -12.81 -15.85
C TYR A 193 21.37 -12.86 -16.25
N ASN A 194 21.76 -13.81 -17.13
CA ASN A 194 23.15 -14.03 -17.52
C ASN A 194 24.10 -14.16 -16.33
N TYR A 195 23.73 -15.01 -15.38
CA TYR A 195 24.54 -15.27 -14.21
C TYR A 195 25.81 -16.04 -14.58
N ASP A 196 26.98 -15.49 -14.21
CA ASP A 196 28.27 -16.16 -14.22
C ASP A 196 28.75 -16.33 -12.79
N VAL A 197 28.55 -17.52 -12.24
CA VAL A 197 28.90 -17.83 -10.84
C VAL A 197 30.39 -17.79 -10.59
N PRO A 198 31.27 -18.34 -11.47
CA PRO A 198 32.72 -18.26 -11.31
C PRO A 198 33.22 -16.80 -11.22
N SER A 199 32.76 -15.94 -12.12
CA SER A 199 33.16 -14.52 -12.17
C SER A 199 32.37 -13.64 -11.20
N ARG A 200 31.35 -14.19 -10.54
CA ARG A 200 30.44 -13.45 -9.64
C ARG A 200 29.78 -12.25 -10.32
N THR A 201 29.33 -12.41 -11.54
CA THR A 201 28.66 -11.36 -12.32
C THR A 201 27.27 -11.77 -12.73
N ALA A 202 26.42 -10.76 -12.96
CA ALA A 202 25.09 -10.91 -13.54
C ALA A 202 24.71 -9.63 -14.27
N THR A 203 23.77 -9.74 -15.20
CA THR A 203 23.08 -8.57 -15.78
C THR A 203 21.82 -8.29 -14.98
N VAL A 204 21.58 -7.04 -14.60
CA VAL A 204 20.36 -6.61 -13.93
C VAL A 204 19.54 -5.76 -14.91
N HIS A 205 18.30 -6.18 -15.12
CA HIS A 205 17.33 -5.42 -15.90
C HIS A 205 16.39 -4.68 -14.94
N VAL A 206 16.13 -3.40 -15.26
CA VAL A 206 15.24 -2.55 -14.46
C VAL A 206 14.26 -1.87 -15.41
N GLU A 207 12.98 -2.06 -15.17
CA GLU A 207 11.89 -1.34 -15.80
C GLU A 207 11.20 -0.46 -14.77
N SER A 208 10.93 0.81 -15.11
CA SER A 208 10.23 1.73 -14.23
C SER A 208 9.09 2.40 -14.96
N GLN A 209 7.88 2.24 -14.43
CA GLN A 209 6.70 2.89 -14.98
C GLN A 209 6.51 4.26 -14.35
N VAL A 210 6.59 5.30 -15.20
CA VAL A 210 6.31 6.70 -14.83
C VAL A 210 5.01 7.13 -15.46
N ARG A 211 4.18 7.81 -14.70
CA ARG A 211 2.91 8.38 -15.15
C ARG A 211 2.96 9.90 -15.05
N ASN A 212 2.41 10.55 -16.06
CA ASN A 212 2.14 11.98 -16.08
C ASN A 212 0.62 12.19 -16.08
N ASP A 213 0.10 12.72 -15.00
CA ASP A 213 -1.31 13.07 -14.82
C ASP A 213 -1.54 14.59 -14.91
N SER A 214 -0.52 15.36 -15.34
CA SER A 214 -0.66 16.78 -15.65
C SER A 214 -1.21 16.98 -17.08
N ASP A 215 -1.75 18.17 -17.34
CA ASP A 215 -2.27 18.55 -18.66
C ASP A 215 -1.16 18.87 -19.69
N GLU A 216 0.11 18.94 -19.24
CA GLU A 216 1.24 19.34 -20.07
C GLU A 216 2.24 18.19 -20.27
N PRO A 217 2.80 18.04 -21.47
CA PRO A 217 3.89 17.08 -21.68
C PRO A 217 5.15 17.49 -20.91
N VAL A 218 5.75 16.53 -20.22
CA VAL A 218 6.97 16.75 -19.43
C VAL A 218 8.13 15.98 -20.05
N ALA A 219 9.17 16.70 -20.47
CA ALA A 219 10.45 16.11 -20.86
C ALA A 219 11.41 16.16 -19.66
N ARG A 220 11.97 15.02 -19.30
CA ARG A 220 13.03 14.88 -18.27
C ARG A 220 14.15 13.99 -18.77
#